data_ae827678862e897580c4704f8ebf38ff
#
_entry.id   ae827678862e897580c4704f8ebf38ff
#
_cell.length_a   1.000
_cell.length_b   1.000
_cell.length_c   1.000
_cell.angle_alpha   90.00
_cell.angle_beta   90.00
_cell.angle_gamma   90.00
#
_symmetry.space_group_name_H-M   'P 1'
#
loop_
_entity.id
_entity.type
_entity.pdbx_description
1 polymer ?
#
loop_
_entity_poly.entity_id
_entity_poly.type
_entity_poly.pdbx_seq_one_letter_code
_entity_poly.pdbx_strand_id
1 'polypeptide(L)'
;RDRWGYSWKHRQSFDSPIGGLGLSFDVNRVSDGNYWRDFTRASKLLRERLVPSTGVLSWGRNDHSVTLVMQQWQVQQQVDSPIVPPFDRMPQLVWRYTPYDLPGGLDFSWEADTTRFRAHNLDGSNHIWNGQRSYALAQLSRSFLAPGWFIKPKVQIHTASYQLDNTVINGQTSFQRTLPTFSLDSGLVFERDTTFFGKDYVQTLEPRAFYAYTPYRDQSMLPVYDTARSDFNFASIFMENSYVGQDRIADNNVLTMGLTTRWLDRQTGAEAVRLGIAQRMRFKDQRVTLPGEVQGTESLSDLLLGAGFNWNQRWAFDSTVQYNQDTNRSTRSTVSARYSPGPYRTISMAYRMQRGSSEQVDVGWQWPVAALLGGDF
;
A
#
# COMPACT_ATOMS: atom_id res chain seq x y z
N ARG A 1 -36.81 -20.69 -7.37
CA ARG A 1 -35.85 -20.09 -8.33
C ARG A 1 -34.57 -20.91 -8.28
N ASP A 2 -34.07 -21.30 -9.45
CA ASP A 2 -32.79 -22.00 -9.54
C ASP A 2 -31.65 -21.05 -9.08
N ARG A 3 -30.76 -21.57 -8.26
CA ARG A 3 -29.62 -20.81 -7.70
C ARG A 3 -28.34 -21.38 -8.30
N TRP A 4 -27.48 -20.49 -8.73
CA TRP A 4 -26.24 -20.85 -9.42
C TRP A 4 -25.09 -19.92 -9.01
N GLY A 5 -23.88 -20.42 -9.17
CA GLY A 5 -22.66 -19.64 -9.04
C GLY A 5 -21.60 -20.25 -9.94
N TYR A 6 -20.76 -19.39 -10.51
CA TYR A 6 -19.61 -19.82 -11.29
C TYR A 6 -18.38 -18.99 -10.98
N SER A 7 -17.23 -19.63 -11.13
CA SER A 7 -15.91 -19.04 -11.03
C SER A 7 -15.07 -19.57 -12.18
N TRP A 8 -14.54 -18.68 -13.01
CA TRP A 8 -13.71 -19.03 -14.14
C TRP A 8 -12.45 -18.19 -14.15
N LYS A 9 -11.28 -18.87 -14.16
CA LYS A 9 -9.96 -18.25 -14.21
C LYS A 9 -9.21 -18.72 -15.42
N HIS A 10 -8.57 -17.75 -16.11
CA HIS A 10 -7.67 -18.04 -17.20
C HIS A 10 -6.49 -17.07 -17.16
N ARG A 11 -5.31 -17.55 -17.50
CA ARG A 11 -4.13 -16.72 -17.69
C ARG A 11 -3.32 -17.28 -18.85
N GLN A 12 -2.95 -16.40 -19.77
CA GLN A 12 -2.13 -16.74 -20.92
C GLN A 12 -1.19 -15.59 -21.26
N SER A 13 0.01 -15.92 -21.70
CA SER A 13 1.00 -14.97 -22.22
C SER A 13 1.44 -15.41 -23.62
N PHE A 14 1.71 -14.42 -24.46
CA PHE A 14 2.16 -14.61 -25.83
C PHE A 14 3.35 -13.70 -26.09
N ASP A 15 4.36 -14.23 -26.73
CA ASP A 15 5.42 -13.41 -27.31
C ASP A 15 5.03 -13.07 -28.75
N SER A 16 5.10 -11.78 -29.08
CA SER A 16 4.78 -11.29 -30.41
C SER A 16 5.85 -10.35 -30.94
N PRO A 17 5.94 -10.13 -32.26
CA PRO A 17 6.89 -9.17 -32.84
C PRO A 17 6.71 -7.72 -32.34
N ILE A 18 5.52 -7.38 -31.86
CA ILE A 18 5.20 -6.05 -31.31
C ILE A 18 5.44 -5.96 -29.79
N GLY A 19 5.84 -7.05 -29.10
CA GLY A 19 6.07 -7.10 -27.65
C GLY A 19 5.34 -8.26 -26.99
N GLY A 20 5.56 -8.44 -25.70
CA GLY A 20 4.86 -9.44 -24.88
C GLY A 20 3.41 -9.04 -24.64
N LEU A 21 2.49 -9.97 -24.85
CA LEU A 21 1.05 -9.81 -24.58
C LEU A 21 0.63 -10.76 -23.45
N GLY A 22 -0.17 -10.26 -22.52
CA GLY A 22 -0.75 -11.06 -21.44
C GLY A 22 -2.26 -10.89 -21.40
N LEU A 23 -2.98 -11.99 -21.29
CA LEU A 23 -4.42 -12.02 -21.07
C LEU A 23 -4.70 -12.77 -19.77
N SER A 24 -5.45 -12.17 -18.87
CA SER A 24 -5.96 -12.88 -17.71
C SER A 24 -7.37 -12.44 -17.39
N PHE A 25 -8.18 -13.37 -16.95
CA PHE A 25 -9.48 -13.06 -16.39
C PHE A 25 -9.80 -14.00 -15.22
N ASP A 26 -10.50 -13.43 -14.26
CA ASP A 26 -11.04 -14.09 -13.08
C ASP A 26 -12.48 -13.60 -12.94
N VAL A 27 -13.42 -14.37 -13.48
CA VAL A 27 -14.83 -14.01 -13.55
C VAL A 27 -15.59 -14.85 -12.55
N ASN A 28 -16.24 -14.18 -11.61
CA ASN A 28 -16.97 -14.80 -10.51
C ASN A 28 -18.36 -14.19 -10.44
N ARG A 29 -19.40 -15.00 -10.37
CA ARG A 29 -20.76 -14.50 -10.22
C ARG A 29 -21.66 -15.50 -9.52
N VAL A 30 -22.62 -14.97 -8.78
CA VAL A 30 -23.64 -15.75 -8.09
C VAL A 30 -25.04 -15.23 -8.40
N SER A 31 -26.03 -16.07 -8.25
CA SER A 31 -27.42 -15.78 -8.61
C SER A 31 -28.09 -14.72 -7.75
N ASP A 32 -27.69 -14.59 -6.50
CA ASP A 32 -28.38 -13.74 -5.52
C ASP A 32 -27.48 -13.35 -4.32
N GLY A 33 -27.90 -12.34 -3.58
CA GLY A 33 -27.15 -11.76 -2.47
C GLY A 33 -27.04 -12.62 -1.21
N ASN A 34 -27.79 -13.72 -1.08
CA ASN A 34 -27.74 -14.63 0.05
C ASN A 34 -26.94 -15.91 -0.25
N TYR A 35 -26.37 -16.02 -1.44
CA TYR A 35 -25.64 -17.21 -1.90
C TYR A 35 -24.50 -17.60 -0.94
N TRP A 36 -23.74 -16.64 -0.47
CA TRP A 36 -22.60 -16.85 0.44
C TRP A 36 -22.99 -17.52 1.76
N ARG A 37 -24.19 -17.24 2.25
CA ARG A 37 -24.69 -17.79 3.52
C ARG A 37 -25.18 -19.22 3.36
N ASP A 38 -25.88 -19.49 2.27
CA ASP A 38 -26.61 -20.75 2.10
C ASP A 38 -25.74 -21.84 1.44
N PHE A 39 -24.66 -21.46 0.74
CA PHE A 39 -23.73 -22.36 0.05
C PHE A 39 -22.34 -22.37 0.65
N THR A 40 -22.23 -22.85 1.89
CA THR A 40 -20.95 -22.85 2.67
C THR A 40 -19.85 -23.73 2.07
N ARG A 41 -20.17 -24.66 1.17
CA ARG A 41 -19.21 -25.52 0.46
C ARG A 41 -18.78 -25.00 -0.91
N ALA A 42 -19.31 -23.85 -1.37
CA ALA A 42 -18.85 -23.19 -2.57
C ALA A 42 -17.39 -22.73 -2.47
N SER A 43 -16.77 -22.39 -3.58
CA SER A 43 -15.40 -21.85 -3.57
C SER A 43 -15.32 -20.61 -2.68
N LYS A 44 -14.17 -20.37 -2.05
CA LYS A 44 -13.95 -19.24 -1.12
C LYS A 44 -14.40 -17.91 -1.72
N LEU A 45 -14.06 -17.66 -3.00
CA LEU A 45 -14.41 -16.42 -3.70
C LEU A 45 -15.92 -16.19 -3.81
N LEU A 46 -16.72 -17.25 -4.07
CA LEU A 46 -18.16 -17.15 -4.18
C LEU A 46 -18.87 -16.98 -2.82
N ARG A 47 -18.15 -17.18 -1.73
CA ARG A 47 -18.64 -16.99 -0.35
C ARG A 47 -18.29 -15.62 0.22
N GLU A 48 -17.49 -14.84 -0.49
CA GLU A 48 -17.16 -13.49 -0.05
C GLU A 48 -18.35 -12.55 -0.28
N ARG A 49 -18.49 -11.57 0.61
CA ARG A 49 -19.56 -10.57 0.49
C ARG A 49 -19.34 -9.61 -0.69
N LEU A 50 -18.10 -9.46 -1.12
CA LEU A 50 -17.70 -8.72 -2.32
C LEU A 50 -17.08 -9.69 -3.31
N VAL A 51 -17.77 -9.97 -4.41
CA VAL A 51 -17.32 -10.92 -5.43
C VAL A 51 -16.76 -10.13 -6.62
N PRO A 52 -15.44 -10.14 -6.82
CA PRO A 52 -14.82 -9.46 -7.95
C PRO A 52 -14.93 -10.26 -9.25
N SER A 53 -15.13 -9.57 -10.37
CA SER A 53 -14.88 -10.08 -11.70
C SER A 53 -13.91 -9.14 -12.40
N THR A 54 -12.76 -9.68 -12.84
CA THR A 54 -11.67 -8.88 -13.40
C THR A 54 -11.15 -9.50 -14.69
N GLY A 55 -11.03 -8.68 -15.73
CA GLY A 55 -10.33 -9.00 -16.96
C GLY A 55 -9.16 -8.06 -17.14
N VAL A 56 -7.99 -8.57 -17.54
CA VAL A 56 -6.78 -7.78 -17.75
C VAL A 56 -6.13 -8.19 -19.08
N LEU A 57 -5.90 -7.20 -19.92
CA LEU A 57 -5.06 -7.32 -21.12
C LEU A 57 -3.82 -6.45 -20.88
N SER A 58 -2.64 -7.02 -20.99
CA SER A 58 -1.37 -6.32 -20.83
C SER A 58 -0.52 -6.45 -22.07
N TRP A 59 0.21 -5.39 -22.38
CA TRP A 59 1.25 -5.33 -23.39
C TRP A 59 2.51 -4.72 -22.80
N GLY A 60 3.66 -5.25 -23.17
CA GLY A 60 4.93 -4.72 -22.76
C GLY A 60 6.00 -4.86 -23.82
N ARG A 61 6.76 -3.80 -24.05
CA ARG A 61 7.93 -3.78 -24.94
C ARG A 61 8.94 -2.76 -24.47
N ASN A 62 10.19 -3.18 -24.35
CA ASN A 62 11.25 -2.35 -23.79
C ASN A 62 10.81 -1.75 -22.44
N ASP A 63 10.86 -0.43 -22.30
CA ASP A 63 10.52 0.31 -21.10
C ASP A 63 9.05 0.70 -21.00
N HIS A 64 8.22 0.28 -21.95
CA HIS A 64 6.79 0.58 -22.00
C HIS A 64 5.94 -0.59 -21.55
N SER A 65 4.92 -0.29 -20.76
CA SER A 65 3.83 -1.23 -20.47
C SER A 65 2.47 -0.54 -20.60
N VAL A 66 1.51 -1.25 -21.20
CA VAL A 66 0.13 -0.80 -21.30
C VAL A 66 -0.76 -1.89 -20.72
N THR A 67 -1.68 -1.52 -19.87
CA THR A 67 -2.60 -2.45 -19.23
C THR A 67 -4.01 -1.92 -19.35
N LEU A 68 -4.91 -2.75 -19.89
CA LEU A 68 -6.35 -2.51 -19.91
C LEU A 68 -7.00 -3.41 -18.86
N VAL A 69 -7.75 -2.81 -17.94
CA VAL A 69 -8.46 -3.51 -16.87
C VAL A 69 -9.96 -3.28 -17.01
N MET A 70 -10.72 -4.35 -16.89
CA MET A 70 -12.17 -4.34 -16.71
C MET A 70 -12.46 -4.99 -15.36
N GLN A 71 -12.98 -4.25 -14.39
CA GLN A 71 -13.28 -4.77 -13.06
C GLN A 71 -14.68 -4.39 -12.65
N GLN A 72 -15.42 -5.37 -12.21
CA GLN A 72 -16.77 -5.21 -11.71
C GLN A 72 -16.95 -5.97 -10.38
N TRP A 73 -17.76 -5.41 -9.49
CA TRP A 73 -18.06 -6.01 -8.21
C TRP A 73 -19.50 -6.48 -8.15
N GLN A 74 -19.72 -7.65 -7.57
CA GLN A 74 -21.05 -8.10 -7.17
C GLN A 74 -21.10 -8.15 -5.64
N VAL A 75 -22.11 -7.48 -5.07
CA VAL A 75 -22.30 -7.42 -3.63
C VAL A 75 -23.29 -8.49 -3.20
N GLN A 76 -22.89 -9.30 -2.23
CA GLN A 76 -23.76 -10.24 -1.55
C GLN A 76 -24.13 -9.62 -0.19
N GLN A 77 -25.36 -9.09 -0.09
CA GLN A 77 -25.81 -8.35 1.10
C GLN A 77 -26.86 -9.08 1.91
N GLN A 78 -26.73 -8.96 3.25
CA GLN A 78 -27.89 -9.04 4.13
C GLN A 78 -28.57 -7.66 4.22
N VAL A 79 -29.88 -7.66 4.31
CA VAL A 79 -30.69 -6.42 4.42
C VAL A 79 -30.27 -5.57 5.62
N ASP A 80 -29.83 -6.20 6.69
CA ASP A 80 -29.48 -5.54 7.97
C ASP A 80 -28.03 -5.09 8.10
N SER A 81 -27.19 -5.34 7.12
CA SER A 81 -25.75 -5.00 7.16
C SER A 81 -25.21 -4.68 5.76
N PRO A 82 -25.55 -3.50 5.22
CA PRO A 82 -25.11 -3.10 3.89
C PRO A 82 -23.59 -2.90 3.84
N ILE A 83 -22.96 -3.37 2.75
CA ILE A 83 -21.57 -3.09 2.41
C ILE A 83 -21.56 -2.13 1.23
N VAL A 84 -20.77 -1.07 1.34
CA VAL A 84 -20.46 -0.19 0.21
C VAL A 84 -19.33 -0.83 -0.60
N PRO A 85 -19.59 -1.28 -1.85
CA PRO A 85 -18.55 -1.84 -2.69
C PRO A 85 -17.62 -0.74 -3.20
N PRO A 86 -16.38 -1.08 -3.57
CA PRO A 86 -15.55 -0.19 -4.38
C PRO A 86 -16.24 0.13 -5.73
N PHE A 87 -15.82 1.23 -6.35
CA PHE A 87 -16.27 1.55 -7.69
C PHE A 87 -15.82 0.47 -8.69
N ASP A 88 -16.70 0.14 -9.64
CA ASP A 88 -16.31 -0.60 -10.83
C ASP A 88 -15.35 0.25 -11.67
N ARG A 89 -14.38 -0.39 -12.30
CA ARG A 89 -13.44 0.22 -13.26
C ARG A 89 -13.71 -0.34 -14.64
N MET A 90 -14.41 0.41 -15.48
CA MET A 90 -14.90 -0.11 -16.76
C MET A 90 -14.94 0.95 -17.86
N PRO A 91 -13.86 1.11 -18.63
CA PRO A 91 -12.53 0.49 -18.53
C PRO A 91 -11.56 1.31 -17.65
N GLN A 92 -10.41 0.71 -17.33
CA GLN A 92 -9.20 1.40 -16.90
C GLN A 92 -8.08 1.10 -17.88
N LEU A 93 -7.44 2.12 -18.42
CA LEU A 93 -6.26 2.03 -19.28
C LEU A 93 -5.09 2.71 -18.59
N VAL A 94 -4.02 1.96 -18.36
CA VAL A 94 -2.79 2.43 -17.74
C VAL A 94 -1.64 2.30 -18.70
N TRP A 95 -0.89 3.37 -18.92
CA TRP A 95 0.37 3.35 -19.65
C TRP A 95 1.49 3.75 -18.73
N ARG A 96 2.55 2.93 -18.64
CA ARG A 96 3.78 3.22 -17.91
C ARG A 96 4.96 3.24 -18.85
N TYR A 97 5.87 4.17 -18.58
CA TYR A 97 7.16 4.28 -19.25
C TYR A 97 8.24 4.48 -18.20
N THR A 98 9.16 3.54 -18.09
CA THR A 98 10.24 3.56 -17.10
C THR A 98 11.53 3.19 -17.80
N PRO A 99 12.18 4.17 -18.48
CA PRO A 99 13.41 3.93 -19.22
C PRO A 99 14.55 3.53 -18.27
N TYR A 100 15.30 2.55 -18.72
CA TYR A 100 16.48 2.06 -18.02
C TYR A 100 17.73 2.83 -18.47
N ASP A 101 18.67 3.08 -17.55
CA ASP A 101 20.00 3.64 -17.80
C ASP A 101 20.01 4.97 -18.56
N LEU A 102 19.32 5.97 -18.01
CA LEU A 102 19.34 7.30 -18.55
C LEU A 102 20.69 8.00 -18.36
N PRO A 103 21.13 8.84 -19.32
CA PRO A 103 22.36 9.60 -19.20
C PRO A 103 22.44 10.40 -17.88
N GLY A 104 23.62 10.39 -17.25
CA GLY A 104 23.85 11.12 -16.00
C GLY A 104 23.29 10.45 -14.76
N GLY A 105 22.90 9.17 -14.81
CA GLY A 105 22.36 8.44 -13.67
C GLY A 105 21.00 8.96 -13.21
N LEU A 106 20.20 9.42 -14.15
CA LEU A 106 18.83 9.87 -13.92
C LEU A 106 17.87 8.67 -13.92
N ASP A 107 16.94 8.68 -13.00
CA ASP A 107 15.78 7.78 -12.95
C ASP A 107 14.55 8.57 -13.39
N PHE A 108 13.88 8.14 -14.44
CA PHE A 108 12.62 8.71 -14.90
C PHE A 108 11.51 7.68 -14.83
N SER A 109 10.32 8.08 -14.43
CA SER A 109 9.12 7.28 -14.57
C SER A 109 7.94 8.14 -15.00
N TRP A 110 7.12 7.56 -15.85
CA TRP A 110 5.88 8.14 -16.32
C TRP A 110 4.75 7.13 -16.15
N GLU A 111 3.64 7.61 -15.62
CA GLU A 111 2.39 6.84 -15.57
C GLU A 111 1.25 7.74 -16.04
N ALA A 112 0.44 7.23 -16.95
CA ALA A 112 -0.81 7.84 -17.37
C ALA A 112 -1.92 6.82 -17.23
N ASP A 113 -3.04 7.23 -16.66
CA ASP A 113 -4.21 6.38 -16.38
C ASP A 113 -5.46 7.11 -16.82
N THR A 114 -6.36 6.40 -17.47
CA THR A 114 -7.73 6.87 -17.66
C THR A 114 -8.69 5.78 -17.22
N THR A 115 -9.55 6.12 -16.26
CA THR A 115 -10.47 5.15 -15.63
C THR A 115 -11.88 5.71 -15.60
N ARG A 116 -12.82 4.90 -16.07
CA ARG A 116 -14.25 5.16 -15.88
C ARG A 116 -14.74 4.43 -14.65
N PHE A 117 -15.21 5.20 -13.68
CA PHE A 117 -15.72 4.71 -12.40
C PHE A 117 -17.25 4.65 -12.42
N ARG A 118 -17.79 3.53 -11.97
CA ARG A 118 -19.21 3.33 -11.76
C ARG A 118 -19.48 2.78 -10.38
N ALA A 119 -20.42 3.39 -9.68
CA ALA A 119 -20.84 2.92 -8.37
C ALA A 119 -22.10 2.08 -8.47
N HIS A 120 -22.29 1.22 -7.49
CA HIS A 120 -23.52 0.47 -7.33
C HIS A 120 -24.48 1.27 -6.44
N ASN A 121 -25.65 1.61 -6.96
CA ASN A 121 -26.71 2.23 -6.17
C ASN A 121 -27.37 1.16 -5.31
N LEU A 122 -27.03 1.10 -4.04
CA LEU A 122 -27.55 0.11 -3.10
C LEU A 122 -28.78 0.61 -2.32
N ASP A 123 -28.96 1.93 -2.23
CA ASP A 123 -29.98 2.58 -1.39
C ASP A 123 -30.82 3.65 -2.10
N GLY A 124 -30.62 3.81 -3.42
CA GLY A 124 -31.28 4.87 -4.18
C GLY A 124 -30.84 6.29 -3.86
N SER A 125 -29.78 6.46 -3.05
CA SER A 125 -29.21 7.78 -2.75
C SER A 125 -28.48 8.33 -3.98
N ASN A 126 -28.80 9.56 -4.37
CA ASN A 126 -28.28 10.23 -5.57
C ASN A 126 -26.86 10.81 -5.40
N HIS A 127 -26.10 10.41 -4.39
CA HIS A 127 -24.81 11.00 -4.08
C HIS A 127 -23.60 10.23 -4.63
N ILE A 128 -23.83 9.36 -5.61
CA ILE A 128 -22.75 8.53 -6.15
C ILE A 128 -22.22 9.18 -7.42
N TRP A 129 -20.96 9.57 -7.39
CA TRP A 129 -20.29 10.30 -8.44
C TRP A 129 -19.72 9.38 -9.51
N ASN A 130 -20.57 8.91 -10.40
CA ASN A 130 -20.10 8.21 -11.61
C ASN A 130 -19.36 9.19 -12.51
N GLY A 131 -18.26 8.75 -13.11
CA GLY A 131 -17.49 9.63 -13.97
C GLY A 131 -16.19 9.00 -14.44
N GLN A 132 -15.39 9.81 -15.08
CA GLN A 132 -14.08 9.46 -15.60
C GLN A 132 -13.02 10.29 -14.89
N ARG A 133 -11.94 9.64 -14.49
CA ARG A 133 -10.69 10.29 -14.08
C ARG A 133 -9.60 9.95 -15.08
N SER A 134 -8.85 10.95 -15.50
CA SER A 134 -7.61 10.76 -16.23
C SER A 134 -6.50 11.47 -15.46
N TYR A 135 -5.38 10.78 -15.19
CA TYR A 135 -4.21 11.44 -14.59
C TYR A 135 -2.93 11.06 -15.31
N ALA A 136 -1.92 11.91 -15.11
CA ALA A 136 -0.55 11.63 -15.49
C ALA A 136 0.39 12.02 -14.34
N LEU A 137 1.34 11.16 -14.07
CA LEU A 137 2.39 11.34 -13.08
C LEU A 137 3.75 11.18 -13.76
N ALA A 138 4.52 12.25 -13.79
CA ALA A 138 5.92 12.26 -14.23
C ALA A 138 6.83 12.40 -13.01
N GLN A 139 7.85 11.58 -12.91
CA GLN A 139 8.84 11.61 -11.82
C GLN A 139 10.25 11.59 -12.40
N LEU A 140 11.11 12.45 -11.87
CA LEU A 140 12.53 12.50 -12.19
C LEU A 140 13.32 12.51 -10.88
N SER A 141 14.26 11.59 -10.74
CA SER A 141 15.15 11.54 -9.59
C SER A 141 16.58 11.22 -10.01
N ARG A 142 17.52 11.47 -9.12
CA ARG A 142 18.91 11.01 -9.24
C ARG A 142 19.41 10.51 -7.91
N SER A 143 20.00 9.34 -7.92
CA SER A 143 20.59 8.74 -6.73
C SER A 143 22.09 8.99 -6.71
N PHE A 144 22.57 9.74 -5.72
CA PHE A 144 23.99 9.88 -5.40
C PHE A 144 24.31 8.91 -4.27
N LEU A 145 25.14 7.92 -4.55
CA LEU A 145 25.43 6.83 -3.63
C LEU A 145 26.93 6.74 -3.36
N ALA A 146 27.29 6.56 -2.10
CA ALA A 146 28.61 6.19 -1.66
C ALA A 146 28.51 5.19 -0.50
N PRO A 147 29.57 4.46 -0.12
CA PRO A 147 29.47 3.40 0.89
C PRO A 147 28.88 3.86 2.25
N GLY A 148 29.11 5.12 2.63
CA GLY A 148 28.65 5.65 3.91
C GLY A 148 27.51 6.67 3.85
N TRP A 149 26.99 7.00 2.65
CA TRP A 149 25.91 7.97 2.52
C TRP A 149 25.15 7.84 1.20
N PHE A 150 23.93 8.37 1.20
CA PHE A 150 23.15 8.58 -0.01
C PHE A 150 22.40 9.91 0.03
N ILE A 151 22.18 10.50 -1.15
CA ILE A 151 21.30 11.66 -1.35
C ILE A 151 20.49 11.40 -2.64
N LYS A 152 19.18 11.50 -2.54
CA LYS A 152 18.24 11.28 -3.66
C LYS A 152 17.23 12.40 -3.76
N PRO A 153 17.54 13.47 -4.51
CA PRO A 153 16.55 14.45 -4.91
C PRO A 153 15.56 13.84 -5.91
N LYS A 154 14.30 14.21 -5.78
CA LYS A 154 13.23 13.82 -6.69
C LYS A 154 12.27 14.97 -6.91
N VAL A 155 11.84 15.14 -8.15
CA VAL A 155 10.76 16.04 -8.57
C VAL A 155 9.70 15.22 -9.25
N GLN A 156 8.46 15.51 -8.94
CA GLN A 156 7.32 14.88 -9.61
C GLN A 156 6.24 15.90 -9.93
N ILE A 157 5.52 15.65 -11.00
CA ILE A 157 4.37 16.45 -11.43
C ILE A 157 3.20 15.48 -11.58
N HIS A 158 2.14 15.73 -10.82
CA HIS A 158 0.88 15.00 -10.89
C HIS A 158 -0.19 15.90 -11.46
N THR A 159 -0.78 15.54 -12.59
CA THR A 159 -1.95 16.20 -13.15
C THR A 159 -3.12 15.23 -13.20
N ALA A 160 -4.32 15.70 -12.87
CA ALA A 160 -5.54 14.88 -12.93
C ALA A 160 -6.70 15.73 -13.45
N SER A 161 -7.55 15.12 -14.26
CA SER A 161 -8.82 15.67 -14.73
C SER A 161 -9.95 14.71 -14.40
N TYR A 162 -11.09 15.28 -14.03
CA TYR A 162 -12.31 14.56 -13.64
C TYR A 162 -13.46 15.06 -14.50
N GLN A 163 -14.25 14.14 -15.00
CA GLN A 163 -15.49 14.42 -15.72
C GLN A 163 -16.62 13.57 -15.09
N LEU A 164 -17.57 14.25 -14.46
CA LEU A 164 -18.73 13.61 -13.84
C LEU A 164 -19.84 13.39 -14.86
N ASP A 165 -20.56 12.27 -14.79
CA ASP A 165 -21.60 11.92 -15.75
C ASP A 165 -22.88 12.78 -15.55
N ASN A 166 -23.41 12.80 -14.33
CA ASN A 166 -24.69 13.45 -14.02
C ASN A 166 -24.68 14.34 -12.77
N THR A 167 -23.58 14.33 -12.02
CA THR A 167 -23.48 15.08 -10.79
C THR A 167 -22.90 16.46 -11.10
N VAL A 168 -23.59 17.51 -10.64
CA VAL A 168 -23.13 18.88 -10.78
C VAL A 168 -22.79 19.41 -9.38
N ILE A 169 -21.52 19.78 -9.19
CA ILE A 169 -21.03 20.35 -7.95
C ILE A 169 -20.75 21.83 -8.19
N ASN A 170 -21.49 22.70 -7.51
CA ASN A 170 -21.43 24.15 -7.72
C ASN A 170 -21.53 24.57 -9.20
N GLY A 171 -22.38 23.92 -9.99
CA GLY A 171 -22.57 24.20 -11.40
C GLY A 171 -21.51 23.61 -12.34
N GLN A 172 -20.59 22.77 -11.84
CA GLN A 172 -19.51 22.17 -12.61
C GLN A 172 -19.60 20.64 -12.63
N THR A 173 -19.27 20.04 -13.77
CA THR A 173 -19.16 18.59 -13.98
C THR A 173 -17.72 18.18 -14.25
N SER A 174 -16.80 19.14 -14.46
CA SER A 174 -15.39 18.87 -14.76
C SER A 174 -14.48 19.61 -13.80
N PHE A 175 -13.41 18.93 -13.39
CA PHE A 175 -12.41 19.46 -12.46
C PHE A 175 -11.02 19.08 -12.93
N GLN A 176 -10.04 19.94 -12.62
CA GLN A 176 -8.64 19.70 -12.95
C GLN A 176 -7.75 20.07 -11.77
N ARG A 177 -6.65 19.35 -11.63
CA ARG A 177 -5.64 19.60 -10.61
C ARG A 177 -4.25 19.29 -11.18
N THR A 178 -3.31 20.21 -10.98
CA THR A 178 -1.89 19.98 -11.26
C THR A 178 -1.06 20.37 -10.04
N LEU A 179 -0.21 19.45 -9.58
CA LEU A 179 0.59 19.57 -8.37
C LEU A 179 2.02 19.14 -8.63
N PRO A 180 3.00 20.05 -8.47
CA PRO A 180 4.40 19.67 -8.35
C PRO A 180 4.68 19.18 -6.92
N THR A 181 5.54 18.18 -6.78
CA THR A 181 6.10 17.76 -5.50
C THR A 181 7.60 17.64 -5.63
N PHE A 182 8.32 18.19 -4.68
CA PHE A 182 9.75 18.03 -4.51
C PHE A 182 10.02 17.16 -3.28
N SER A 183 10.95 16.23 -3.35
CA SER A 183 11.45 15.50 -2.19
C SER A 183 12.96 15.33 -2.24
N LEU A 184 13.55 15.26 -1.06
CA LEU A 184 14.96 14.99 -0.84
C LEU A 184 15.09 13.91 0.23
N ASP A 185 15.57 12.74 -0.16
CA ASP A 185 15.87 11.63 0.74
C ASP A 185 17.39 11.53 0.93
N SER A 186 17.84 11.50 2.16
CA SER A 186 19.26 11.43 2.47
C SER A 186 19.52 10.60 3.72
N GLY A 187 20.66 9.93 3.75
CA GLY A 187 21.05 9.12 4.89
C GLY A 187 22.54 8.91 4.97
N LEU A 188 22.97 8.56 6.17
CA LEU A 188 24.34 8.17 6.48
C LEU A 188 24.35 6.73 7.00
N VAL A 189 25.44 6.02 6.81
CA VAL A 189 25.66 4.69 7.35
C VAL A 189 27.02 4.68 8.04
N PHE A 190 27.00 4.52 9.36
CA PHE A 190 28.20 4.31 10.18
C PHE A 190 28.26 2.84 10.56
N GLU A 191 29.44 2.27 10.52
CA GLU A 191 29.65 0.87 10.86
C GLU A 191 30.76 0.73 11.89
N ARG A 192 30.60 -0.25 12.79
CA ARG A 192 31.66 -0.66 13.71
C ARG A 192 31.58 -2.16 13.99
N ASP A 193 32.75 -2.75 14.20
CA ASP A 193 32.82 -4.11 14.73
C ASP A 193 32.46 -4.10 16.22
N THR A 194 31.67 -5.07 16.65
CA THR A 194 31.27 -5.24 18.03
C THR A 194 31.06 -6.71 18.38
N THR A 195 31.23 -7.07 19.63
CA THR A 195 30.96 -8.40 20.14
C THR A 195 29.79 -8.34 21.12
N PHE A 196 28.79 -9.19 20.94
CA PHE A 196 27.60 -9.23 21.78
C PHE A 196 27.24 -10.70 22.08
N PHE A 197 27.10 -11.04 23.36
CA PHE A 197 26.89 -12.43 23.81
C PHE A 197 27.88 -13.45 23.21
N GLY A 198 29.18 -13.06 23.10
CA GLY A 198 30.24 -13.95 22.61
C GLY A 198 30.22 -14.21 21.10
N LYS A 199 29.44 -13.45 20.32
CA LYS A 199 29.46 -13.48 18.88
C LYS A 199 29.86 -12.13 18.30
N ASP A 200 30.54 -12.19 17.15
CA ASP A 200 31.00 -11.00 16.45
C ASP A 200 29.95 -10.50 15.47
N TYR A 201 29.69 -9.21 15.53
CA TYR A 201 28.72 -8.49 14.70
C TYR A 201 29.35 -7.26 14.07
N VAL A 202 28.79 -6.83 12.95
CA VAL A 202 28.92 -5.48 12.44
C VAL A 202 27.69 -4.71 12.90
N GLN A 203 27.90 -3.68 13.73
CA GLN A 203 26.81 -2.78 14.12
C GLN A 203 26.77 -1.59 13.18
N THR A 204 25.61 -1.29 12.62
CA THR A 204 25.36 -0.08 11.85
C THR A 204 24.62 0.97 12.66
N LEU A 205 24.80 2.25 12.32
CA LEU A 205 23.99 3.37 12.76
C LEU A 205 23.61 4.17 11.53
N GLU A 206 22.30 4.26 11.25
CA GLU A 206 21.75 4.74 9.99
C GLU A 206 20.78 5.90 10.21
N PRO A 207 21.27 7.14 10.42
CA PRO A 207 20.41 8.31 10.41
C PRO A 207 19.92 8.61 9.00
N ARG A 208 18.62 8.95 8.87
CA ARG A 208 17.94 9.29 7.63
C ARG A 208 17.11 10.55 7.81
N ALA A 209 17.16 11.44 6.84
CA ALA A 209 16.34 12.63 6.75
C ALA A 209 15.62 12.65 5.40
N PHE A 210 14.32 12.84 5.44
CA PHE A 210 13.47 12.92 4.25
C PHE A 210 12.64 14.19 4.32
N TYR A 211 12.83 15.07 3.34
CA TYR A 211 12.06 16.29 3.19
C TYR A 211 11.10 16.16 2.01
N ALA A 212 9.86 16.58 2.17
CA ALA A 212 8.88 16.64 1.09
C ALA A 212 8.11 17.96 1.12
N TYR A 213 7.94 18.55 -0.08
CA TYR A 213 7.17 19.76 -0.30
C TYR A 213 6.20 19.57 -1.45
N THR A 214 4.91 19.81 -1.17
CA THR A 214 3.81 19.86 -2.14
C THR A 214 2.95 21.06 -1.81
N PRO A 215 2.75 22.02 -2.73
CA PRO A 215 1.91 23.19 -2.46
C PRO A 215 0.45 22.78 -2.26
N TYR A 216 -0.25 23.54 -1.44
CA TYR A 216 -1.68 23.34 -1.26
C TYR A 216 -2.45 23.67 -2.55
N ARG A 217 -3.39 22.82 -2.90
CA ARG A 217 -4.49 23.07 -3.83
C ARG A 217 -5.77 22.54 -3.21
N ASP A 218 -6.85 23.28 -3.36
CA ASP A 218 -8.16 22.81 -2.91
C ASP A 218 -8.57 21.59 -3.75
N GLN A 219 -8.88 20.51 -3.06
CA GLN A 219 -9.28 19.22 -3.63
C GLN A 219 -10.62 18.75 -3.05
N SER A 220 -11.29 19.59 -2.25
CA SER A 220 -12.52 19.25 -1.56
C SER A 220 -13.67 18.89 -2.51
N MET A 221 -13.68 19.48 -3.71
CA MET A 221 -14.67 19.26 -4.76
C MET A 221 -14.38 18.03 -5.63
N LEU A 222 -13.20 17.42 -5.50
CA LEU A 222 -12.86 16.25 -6.30
C LEU A 222 -13.51 14.99 -5.73
N PRO A 223 -14.04 14.10 -6.56
CA PRO A 223 -14.54 12.80 -6.12
C PRO A 223 -13.44 11.97 -5.45
N VAL A 224 -13.84 10.99 -4.65
CA VAL A 224 -12.95 9.99 -4.05
C VAL A 224 -13.35 8.62 -4.58
N TYR A 225 -12.56 8.10 -5.51
CA TYR A 225 -12.80 6.81 -6.15
C TYR A 225 -12.00 5.69 -5.52
N ASP A 226 -10.71 5.90 -5.33
CA ASP A 226 -9.76 4.87 -4.91
C ASP A 226 -8.74 5.35 -3.86
N THR A 227 -8.98 6.51 -3.29
CA THR A 227 -8.05 7.10 -2.32
C THR A 227 -8.45 6.77 -0.89
N ALA A 228 -7.46 6.38 -0.12
CA ALA A 228 -7.54 6.17 1.31
C ALA A 228 -6.28 6.73 1.99
N ARG A 229 -6.35 6.93 3.30
CA ARG A 229 -5.16 7.29 4.07
C ARG A 229 -4.20 6.10 4.13
N SER A 230 -2.92 6.34 3.87
CA SER A 230 -1.87 5.32 4.02
C SER A 230 -1.72 4.92 5.48
N ASP A 231 -1.43 3.65 5.72
CA ASP A 231 -1.04 3.22 7.05
C ASP A 231 0.23 3.92 7.49
N PHE A 232 0.24 4.44 8.72
CA PHE A 232 1.38 5.11 9.28
C PHE A 232 2.36 4.08 9.86
N ASN A 233 3.51 3.92 9.19
CA ASN A 233 4.55 2.95 9.55
C ASN A 233 5.93 3.42 9.06
N PHE A 234 6.99 2.64 9.33
CA PHE A 234 8.35 2.98 8.93
C PHE A 234 8.57 3.11 7.41
N ALA A 235 7.78 2.48 6.59
CA ALA A 235 7.87 2.62 5.14
C ALA A 235 7.15 3.89 4.67
N SER A 236 5.93 4.12 5.13
CA SER A 236 5.08 5.23 4.68
C SER A 236 5.48 6.58 5.26
N ILE A 237 6.17 6.62 6.41
CA ILE A 237 6.62 7.88 7.00
C ILE A 237 7.66 8.62 6.13
N PHE A 238 8.36 7.90 5.24
CA PHE A 238 9.33 8.45 4.27
C PHE A 238 8.75 8.53 2.85
N MET A 239 7.44 8.72 2.70
CA MET A 239 6.78 8.88 1.40
C MET A 239 6.26 10.30 1.22
N GLU A 240 6.20 10.75 -0.04
CA GLU A 240 5.73 12.08 -0.42
C GLU A 240 4.23 12.28 -0.18
N ASN A 241 3.42 11.24 -0.34
CA ASN A 241 1.98 11.33 -0.16
C ASN A 241 1.52 10.48 1.03
N SER A 242 0.72 11.05 1.91
CA SER A 242 0.07 10.35 3.02
C SER A 242 -1.22 9.62 2.62
N TYR A 243 -1.57 9.68 1.34
CA TYR A 243 -2.71 8.97 0.77
C TYR A 243 -2.23 7.93 -0.26
N VAL A 244 -2.93 6.81 -0.34
CA VAL A 244 -2.90 5.90 -1.48
C VAL A 244 -3.94 6.33 -2.49
N GLY A 245 -3.84 5.86 -3.74
CA GLY A 245 -4.73 6.31 -4.82
C GLY A 245 -4.33 7.68 -5.38
N GLN A 246 -5.19 8.25 -6.22
CA GLN A 246 -4.83 9.43 -7.01
C GLN A 246 -5.77 10.63 -6.81
N ASP A 247 -6.82 10.50 -5.97
CA ASP A 247 -7.82 11.56 -5.81
C ASP A 247 -7.40 12.63 -4.81
N ARG A 248 -6.54 12.27 -3.87
CA ARG A 248 -5.97 13.21 -2.89
C ARG A 248 -4.45 13.13 -2.90
N ILE A 249 -3.83 14.27 -3.07
CA ILE A 249 -2.39 14.46 -2.89
C ILE A 249 -2.21 15.41 -1.73
N ALA A 250 -1.56 14.95 -0.68
CA ALA A 250 -1.34 15.73 0.52
C ALA A 250 -0.51 16.98 0.23
N ASP A 251 -0.95 18.12 0.76
CA ASP A 251 -0.11 19.30 0.83
C ASP A 251 0.94 19.07 1.91
N ASN A 252 2.20 19.16 1.53
CA ASN A 252 3.32 18.85 2.40
C ASN A 252 4.31 20.01 2.51
N ASN A 253 4.78 20.23 3.69
CA ASN A 253 6.03 20.90 4.01
C ASN A 253 6.54 20.20 5.26
N VAL A 254 7.18 19.04 5.05
CA VAL A 254 7.47 18.10 6.12
C VAL A 254 8.91 17.63 6.07
N LEU A 255 9.50 17.44 7.26
CA LEU A 255 10.77 16.78 7.44
C LEU A 255 10.56 15.54 8.31
N THR A 256 10.91 14.38 7.78
CA THR A 256 10.91 13.13 8.53
C THR A 256 12.35 12.80 8.90
N MET A 257 12.59 12.55 10.16
CA MET A 257 13.88 12.08 10.67
C MET A 257 13.73 10.68 11.23
N GLY A 258 14.69 9.82 10.92
CA GLY A 258 14.76 8.46 11.40
C GLY A 258 16.17 8.07 11.81
N LEU A 259 16.25 7.15 12.74
CA LEU A 259 17.51 6.54 13.17
C LEU A 259 17.26 5.05 13.29
N THR A 260 18.06 4.26 12.58
CA THR A 260 18.04 2.80 12.68
C THR A 260 19.42 2.30 13.09
N THR A 261 19.48 1.30 13.93
CA THR A 261 20.70 0.57 14.25
C THR A 261 20.44 -0.92 14.07
N ARG A 262 21.42 -1.61 13.47
CA ARG A 262 21.36 -3.05 13.20
C ARG A 262 22.62 -3.72 13.70
N TRP A 263 22.47 -4.98 14.10
CA TRP A 263 23.57 -5.89 14.38
C TRP A 263 23.50 -7.02 13.38
N LEU A 264 24.48 -7.03 12.47
CA LEU A 264 24.60 -8.01 11.41
C LEU A 264 25.64 -9.04 11.81
N ASP A 265 25.30 -10.32 11.76
CA ASP A 265 26.25 -11.41 12.00
C ASP A 265 27.42 -11.30 11.04
N ARG A 266 28.64 -11.28 11.55
CA ARG A 266 29.83 -11.03 10.74
C ARG A 266 30.13 -12.14 9.72
N GLN A 267 29.70 -13.36 9.98
CA GLN A 267 29.96 -14.50 9.11
C GLN A 267 28.90 -14.64 8.02
N THR A 268 27.65 -14.44 8.38
CA THR A 268 26.50 -14.70 7.49
C THR A 268 25.88 -13.45 6.88
N GLY A 269 26.16 -12.27 7.45
CA GLY A 269 25.47 -11.01 7.12
C GLY A 269 24.02 -10.94 7.61
N ALA A 270 23.53 -11.95 8.31
CA ALA A 270 22.15 -11.99 8.78
C ALA A 270 21.89 -10.95 9.88
N GLU A 271 20.76 -10.27 9.78
CA GLU A 271 20.32 -9.30 10.80
C GLU A 271 19.89 -10.05 12.07
N ALA A 272 20.61 -9.83 13.16
CA ALA A 272 20.28 -10.40 14.47
C ALA A 272 19.37 -9.47 15.28
N VAL A 273 19.67 -8.17 15.26
CA VAL A 273 18.91 -7.13 15.99
C VAL A 273 18.72 -5.92 15.08
N ARG A 274 17.56 -5.33 15.13
CA ARG A 274 17.23 -4.04 14.53
C ARG A 274 16.43 -3.22 15.51
N LEU A 275 16.85 -1.98 15.73
CA LEU A 275 16.10 -0.99 16.48
C LEU A 275 15.94 0.27 15.62
N GLY A 276 14.75 0.86 15.66
CA GLY A 276 14.46 2.05 14.86
C GLY A 276 13.55 3.02 15.59
N ILE A 277 13.76 4.29 15.30
CA ILE A 277 12.91 5.39 15.74
C ILE A 277 12.74 6.36 14.57
N ALA A 278 11.53 6.87 14.38
CA ALA A 278 11.25 7.86 13.35
C ALA A 278 10.12 8.81 13.78
N GLN A 279 10.22 10.05 13.33
CA GLN A 279 9.20 11.06 13.56
C GLN A 279 9.16 12.06 12.40
N ARG A 280 7.96 12.54 12.07
CA ARG A 280 7.73 13.56 11.05
C ARG A 280 7.38 14.90 11.70
N MET A 281 8.08 15.94 11.30
CA MET A 281 7.79 17.34 11.63
C MET A 281 7.07 18.01 10.47
N ARG A 282 5.99 18.74 10.76
CA ARG A 282 5.26 19.56 9.81
C ARG A 282 5.55 21.03 10.05
N PHE A 283 5.93 21.75 9.01
CA PHE A 283 6.18 23.19 9.06
C PHE A 283 4.94 24.03 8.70
N LYS A 284 3.88 23.36 8.22
CA LYS A 284 2.57 23.97 7.93
C LYS A 284 1.46 22.93 8.19
N ASP A 285 0.28 23.42 8.54
CA ASP A 285 -0.90 22.59 8.67
C ASP A 285 -1.23 21.89 7.36
N GLN A 286 -1.61 20.62 7.46
CA GLN A 286 -2.07 19.83 6.34
C GLN A 286 -3.57 20.09 6.14
N ARG A 287 -3.93 20.74 5.05
CA ARG A 287 -5.29 21.16 4.74
C ARG A 287 -6.06 20.20 3.86
N VAL A 288 -5.37 19.41 3.05
CA VAL A 288 -6.00 18.38 2.22
C VAL A 288 -6.42 17.21 3.09
N THR A 289 -7.71 16.86 3.04
CA THR A 289 -8.33 15.79 3.82
C THR A 289 -9.25 14.94 2.95
N LEU A 290 -9.55 13.74 3.43
CA LEU A 290 -10.68 12.96 2.93
C LEU A 290 -12.00 13.51 3.50
N PRO A 291 -13.15 13.25 2.85
CA PRO A 291 -14.45 13.63 3.39
C PRO A 291 -14.64 13.08 4.82
N GLY A 292 -15.01 13.95 5.75
CA GLY A 292 -15.22 13.62 7.16
C GLY A 292 -13.95 13.58 8.02
N GLU A 293 -12.77 13.79 7.46
CA GLU A 293 -11.53 13.94 8.23
C GLU A 293 -11.31 15.37 8.71
N VAL A 294 -10.66 15.50 9.85
CA VAL A 294 -10.23 16.79 10.42
C VAL A 294 -8.84 17.13 9.87
N GLN A 295 -8.59 18.42 9.64
CA GLN A 295 -7.29 18.92 9.22
C GLN A 295 -6.22 18.63 10.28
N GLY A 296 -5.05 18.21 9.84
CA GLY A 296 -3.90 17.96 10.73
C GLY A 296 -3.19 19.27 11.08
N THR A 297 -3.37 19.74 12.29
CA THR A 297 -2.73 20.96 12.83
C THR A 297 -1.49 20.65 13.70
N GLU A 298 -1.26 19.38 14.02
CA GLU A 298 -0.13 18.96 14.84
C GLU A 298 1.20 19.14 14.11
N SER A 299 2.14 19.81 14.73
CA SER A 299 3.49 20.04 14.18
C SER A 299 4.36 18.79 14.18
N LEU A 300 4.11 17.86 15.09
CA LEU A 300 4.81 16.57 15.19
C LEU A 300 3.81 15.42 14.98
N SER A 301 4.23 14.44 14.20
CA SER A 301 3.49 13.17 14.13
C SER A 301 3.72 12.34 15.39
N ASP A 302 2.93 11.29 15.57
CA ASP A 302 3.25 10.24 16.52
C ASP A 302 4.68 9.73 16.29
N LEU A 303 5.34 9.33 17.37
CA LEU A 303 6.66 8.72 17.34
C LEU A 303 6.51 7.25 16.93
N LEU A 304 7.27 6.82 15.93
CA LEU A 304 7.39 5.40 15.57
C LEU A 304 8.60 4.78 16.25
N LEU A 305 8.38 3.69 16.95
CA LEU A 305 9.41 2.85 17.56
C LEU A 305 9.32 1.46 16.96
N GLY A 306 10.45 0.89 16.56
CA GLY A 306 10.54 -0.44 15.99
C GLY A 306 11.66 -1.26 16.60
N ALA A 307 11.43 -2.54 16.81
CA ALA A 307 12.43 -3.49 17.27
C ALA A 307 12.24 -4.83 16.56
N GLY A 308 13.33 -5.40 16.06
CA GLY A 308 13.37 -6.73 15.49
C GLY A 308 14.51 -7.52 16.12
N PHE A 309 14.26 -8.76 16.48
CA PHE A 309 15.22 -9.68 17.06
C PHE A 309 15.12 -11.04 16.39
N ASN A 310 16.19 -11.48 15.75
CA ASN A 310 16.35 -12.82 15.23
C ASN A 310 17.35 -13.56 16.13
N TRP A 311 16.83 -14.12 17.23
CA TRP A 311 17.67 -14.75 18.26
C TRP A 311 18.54 -15.88 17.68
N ASN A 312 17.96 -16.64 16.75
CA ASN A 312 18.64 -17.63 15.94
C ASN A 312 17.78 -17.91 14.69
N GLN A 313 18.17 -18.86 13.86
CA GLN A 313 17.40 -19.24 12.65
C GLN A 313 15.98 -19.76 12.95
N ARG A 314 15.64 -20.02 14.20
CA ARG A 314 14.35 -20.59 14.60
C ARG A 314 13.40 -19.57 15.21
N TRP A 315 13.91 -18.52 15.87
CA TRP A 315 13.11 -17.53 16.59
C TRP A 315 13.27 -16.14 15.96
N ALA A 316 12.16 -15.51 15.67
CA ALA A 316 12.07 -14.13 15.25
C ALA A 316 11.00 -13.39 16.07
N PHE A 317 11.32 -12.17 16.48
CA PHE A 317 10.43 -11.26 17.21
C PHE A 317 10.45 -9.92 16.50
N ASP A 318 9.27 -9.34 16.26
CA ASP A 318 9.11 -8.00 15.70
C ASP A 318 8.10 -7.21 16.53
N SER A 319 8.42 -5.95 16.77
CA SER A 319 7.54 -5.01 17.46
C SER A 319 7.57 -3.67 16.77
N THR A 320 6.41 -3.05 16.60
CA THR A 320 6.26 -1.68 16.17
C THR A 320 5.23 -0.98 17.05
N VAL A 321 5.61 0.16 17.58
CA VAL A 321 4.76 0.99 18.44
C VAL A 321 4.66 2.39 17.85
N GLN A 322 3.46 2.85 17.65
CA GLN A 322 3.13 4.24 17.37
C GLN A 322 2.72 4.91 18.69
N TYR A 323 3.47 5.91 19.10
CA TYR A 323 3.31 6.58 20.38
C TYR A 323 2.97 8.06 20.18
N ASN A 324 1.83 8.47 20.73
CA ASN A 324 1.39 9.85 20.72
C ASN A 324 1.96 10.55 21.97
N GLN A 325 2.75 11.60 21.75
CA GLN A 325 3.44 12.34 22.80
C GLN A 325 2.49 13.26 23.60
N ASP A 326 1.44 13.78 22.97
CA ASP A 326 0.50 14.69 23.63
C ASP A 326 -0.41 13.94 24.62
N THR A 327 -0.82 12.75 24.26
CA THR A 327 -1.66 11.90 25.11
C THR A 327 -0.87 10.96 26.00
N ASN A 328 0.45 10.86 25.81
CA ASN A 328 1.35 9.92 26.49
C ASN A 328 0.88 8.45 26.38
N ARG A 329 0.36 8.06 25.20
CA ARG A 329 -0.20 6.71 24.98
C ARG A 329 0.20 6.14 23.63
N SER A 330 0.33 4.83 23.57
CA SER A 330 0.40 4.13 22.29
C SER A 330 -0.95 4.21 21.57
N THR A 331 -0.93 4.64 20.31
CA THR A 331 -2.10 4.69 19.43
C THR A 331 -2.25 3.40 18.63
N ARG A 332 -1.13 2.81 18.22
CA ARG A 332 -1.08 1.52 17.54
C ARG A 332 0.13 0.73 18.05
N SER A 333 -0.05 -0.55 18.27
CA SER A 333 1.03 -1.47 18.64
C SER A 333 0.86 -2.79 17.93
N THR A 334 1.97 -3.31 17.39
CA THR A 334 2.04 -4.66 16.83
C THR A 334 3.22 -5.36 17.44
N VAL A 335 3.00 -6.54 17.99
CA VAL A 335 4.05 -7.42 18.51
C VAL A 335 3.84 -8.79 17.90
N SER A 336 4.88 -9.36 17.32
CA SER A 336 4.80 -10.69 16.73
C SER A 336 6.01 -11.54 17.14
N ALA A 337 5.76 -12.84 17.25
CA ALA A 337 6.76 -13.85 17.50
C ALA A 337 6.56 -15.01 16.53
N ARG A 338 7.65 -15.55 16.01
CA ARG A 338 7.63 -16.71 15.13
C ARG A 338 8.68 -17.72 15.57
N TYR A 339 8.28 -18.97 15.67
CA TYR A 339 9.14 -20.10 15.90
C TYR A 339 9.10 -21.06 14.72
N SER A 340 10.25 -21.29 14.09
CA SER A 340 10.41 -22.16 12.92
C SER A 340 11.54 -23.17 13.14
N PRO A 341 11.28 -24.31 13.79
CA PRO A 341 12.32 -25.29 14.14
C PRO A 341 12.87 -26.07 12.96
N GLY A 342 12.23 -26.05 11.81
CA GLY A 342 12.66 -26.76 10.59
C GLY A 342 11.71 -26.55 9.42
N PRO A 343 11.99 -27.18 8.26
CA PRO A 343 11.14 -27.07 7.08
C PRO A 343 9.69 -27.41 7.37
N TYR A 344 8.76 -26.61 6.84
CA TYR A 344 7.30 -26.79 7.01
C TYR A 344 6.80 -26.79 8.45
N ARG A 345 7.61 -26.38 9.44
CA ARG A 345 7.23 -26.27 10.85
C ARG A 345 7.32 -24.82 11.28
N THR A 346 6.18 -24.21 11.56
CA THR A 346 6.13 -22.83 12.00
C THR A 346 4.96 -22.64 12.98
N ILE A 347 5.24 -21.94 14.05
CA ILE A 347 4.23 -21.39 14.96
C ILE A 347 4.45 -19.89 14.99
N SER A 348 3.39 -19.13 14.81
CA SER A 348 3.42 -17.68 14.86
C SER A 348 2.32 -17.15 15.75
N MET A 349 2.62 -16.08 16.45
CA MET A 349 1.66 -15.32 17.24
C MET A 349 1.84 -13.84 16.93
N ALA A 350 0.76 -13.11 16.73
CA ALA A 350 0.78 -11.67 16.57
C ALA A 350 -0.32 -11.04 17.42
N TYR A 351 0.06 -10.00 18.16
CA TYR A 351 -0.85 -9.11 18.86
C TYR A 351 -0.87 -7.78 18.12
N ARG A 352 -2.05 -7.28 17.80
CA ARG A 352 -2.27 -5.98 17.16
C ARG A 352 -3.29 -5.20 17.95
N MET A 353 -2.94 -3.97 18.28
CA MET A 353 -3.81 -3.03 18.98
C MET A 353 -3.87 -1.71 18.21
N GLN A 354 -5.08 -1.23 17.98
CA GLN A 354 -5.36 0.12 17.53
C GLN A 354 -6.33 0.74 18.53
N ARG A 355 -5.85 1.70 19.31
CA ARG A 355 -6.59 2.31 20.42
C ARG A 355 -7.93 2.90 19.97
N GLY A 356 -8.99 2.51 20.66
CA GLY A 356 -10.35 2.97 20.36
C GLY A 356 -11.01 2.30 19.15
N SER A 357 -10.33 1.35 18.48
CA SER A 357 -10.85 0.70 17.28
C SER A 357 -10.83 -0.83 17.39
N SER A 358 -9.67 -1.43 17.59
CA SER A 358 -9.53 -2.89 17.56
C SER A 358 -8.38 -3.41 18.41
N GLU A 359 -8.57 -4.60 18.93
CA GLU A 359 -7.54 -5.38 19.61
C GLU A 359 -7.68 -6.82 19.14
N GLN A 360 -6.58 -7.41 18.63
CA GLN A 360 -6.60 -8.70 17.96
C GLN A 360 -5.39 -9.53 18.36
N VAL A 361 -5.62 -10.82 18.53
CA VAL A 361 -4.58 -11.84 18.69
C VAL A 361 -4.74 -12.85 17.56
N ASP A 362 -3.70 -13.03 16.77
CA ASP A 362 -3.63 -14.02 15.70
C ASP A 362 -2.65 -15.11 16.11
N VAL A 363 -3.06 -16.37 16.00
CA VAL A 363 -2.19 -17.53 16.19
C VAL A 363 -2.25 -18.38 14.93
N GLY A 364 -1.09 -18.63 14.35
CA GLY A 364 -0.95 -19.49 13.18
C GLY A 364 0.01 -20.63 13.45
N TRP A 365 -0.28 -21.80 12.93
CA TRP A 365 0.68 -22.91 12.94
C TRP A 365 0.65 -23.67 11.62
N GLN A 366 1.80 -24.16 11.24
CA GLN A 366 1.99 -25.09 10.16
C GLN A 366 2.85 -26.23 10.69
N TRP A 367 2.37 -27.45 10.55
CA TRP A 367 3.09 -28.62 11.02
C TRP A 367 2.79 -29.83 10.12
N PRO A 368 3.78 -30.63 9.71
CA PRO A 368 3.54 -31.82 8.90
C PRO A 368 2.70 -32.83 9.68
N VAL A 369 1.50 -33.13 9.22
CA VAL A 369 0.59 -34.06 9.87
C VAL A 369 1.13 -35.50 9.86
N ALA A 370 1.89 -35.87 8.85
CA ALA A 370 2.54 -37.18 8.73
C ALA A 370 3.48 -37.50 9.92
N ALA A 371 4.14 -36.46 10.49
CA ALA A 371 5.01 -36.64 11.66
C ALA A 371 4.21 -36.92 12.92
N LEU A 372 2.92 -36.58 13.00
CA LEU A 372 2.02 -36.90 14.11
C LEU A 372 1.44 -38.31 13.97
N LEU A 373 1.40 -38.89 12.78
CA LEU A 373 0.84 -40.20 12.47
C LEU A 373 1.90 -41.28 12.27
N GLY A 374 3.20 -40.97 12.53
CA GLY A 374 4.28 -41.95 12.48
C GLY A 374 4.67 -42.38 11.04
N GLY A 375 4.35 -41.63 10.04
CA GLY A 375 4.72 -41.89 8.66
C GLY A 375 5.92 -41.02 8.22
N ASP A 376 7.00 -41.64 7.82
CA ASP A 376 8.09 -41.01 7.04
C ASP A 376 7.63 -40.86 5.59
N PHE A 377 7.40 -39.62 5.14
CA PHE A 377 7.26 -39.30 3.73
C PHE A 377 8.22 -38.17 3.36
#